data_10e12530ee84e06d158b677847439765
#
_entry.id   10e12530ee84e06d158b677847439765
#
_cell.length_a   1.000
_cell.length_b   1.000
_cell.length_c   1.000
_cell.angle_alpha   90.00
_cell.angle_beta   90.00
_cell.angle_gamma   90.00
#
_symmetry.space_group_name_H-M   'P 1'
#
loop_
_entity.id
_entity.type
_entity.pdbx_description
1 polymer ?
#
loop_
_entity_poly.entity_id
_entity_poly.type
_entity_poly.pdbx_seq_one_letter_code
_entity_poly.pdbx_strand_id
1 'polypeptide(L)'
;APGSSGRQDVQQGYFELIETHVNPNAHLELVTLQAMGHDTVNVSNRKAFVERDAKMSWYIGMFGSLLSRYKTDSIMKGPGASSEDVEIVFGIGSQSFDVTSNLVHVAPHTRGRVLVKSVLKDTSKSLFKGMIKIDKDGKGTESYLAGHAILLDRGAKSDAIPGLEIETNEVKATHSASVAQMDENQIYYLSTRGLSREGAKREIVSGFLEPLSRKMGPTIRAWINYLIENKWQGKQLMLRRDEAMEQILEVEKSRYRETQDLFEKHYKYR
;
A
#
# COMPACT_ATOMS: atom_id res chain seq x y z
N ALA A 1 -9.18 -4.81 -50.20
CA ALA A 1 -9.08 -4.36 -48.83
C ALA A 1 -8.60 -5.53 -47.97
N PRO A 2 -7.47 -5.45 -47.23
CA PRO A 2 -7.10 -6.47 -46.27
C PRO A 2 -7.91 -6.29 -45.01
N GLY A 3 -8.56 -7.39 -44.58
CA GLY A 3 -9.37 -7.42 -43.40
C GLY A 3 -8.60 -7.01 -42.14
N SER A 4 -9.14 -6.04 -41.43
CA SER A 4 -8.77 -5.78 -40.04
C SER A 4 -9.12 -7.00 -39.20
N SER A 5 -8.13 -7.79 -38.82
CA SER A 5 -8.28 -8.78 -37.77
C SER A 5 -8.49 -8.00 -36.47
N GLY A 6 -9.77 -7.78 -36.12
CA GLY A 6 -10.16 -7.27 -34.84
C GLY A 6 -9.64 -8.23 -33.77
N ARG A 7 -8.58 -7.87 -33.06
CA ARG A 7 -8.36 -8.44 -31.74
C ARG A 7 -9.59 -8.07 -30.93
N GLN A 8 -10.43 -9.06 -30.64
CA GLN A 8 -11.40 -8.90 -29.57
C GLN A 8 -10.59 -8.56 -28.32
N ASP A 9 -10.85 -7.39 -27.74
CA ASP A 9 -10.32 -7.03 -26.43
C ASP A 9 -10.89 -8.01 -25.40
N VAL A 10 -10.15 -9.08 -25.14
CA VAL A 10 -10.57 -10.10 -24.17
C VAL A 10 -10.22 -9.56 -22.79
N GLN A 11 -11.26 -9.20 -22.04
CA GLN A 11 -11.11 -8.83 -20.65
C GLN A 11 -10.76 -10.06 -19.80
N GLN A 12 -9.72 -9.96 -18.98
CA GLN A 12 -9.26 -11.02 -18.09
C GLN A 12 -9.81 -10.81 -16.69
N GLY A 13 -10.16 -11.89 -15.99
CA GLY A 13 -10.58 -11.88 -14.59
C GLY A 13 -9.57 -12.62 -13.72
N TYR A 14 -9.16 -11.99 -12.63
CA TYR A 14 -8.39 -12.61 -11.56
C TYR A 14 -9.17 -12.52 -10.26
N PHE A 15 -9.41 -13.65 -9.62
CA PHE A 15 -10.16 -13.76 -8.37
C PHE A 15 -9.28 -14.47 -7.33
N GLU A 16 -9.09 -13.82 -6.18
CA GLU A 16 -8.27 -14.34 -5.10
C GLU A 16 -9.08 -14.36 -3.79
N LEU A 17 -8.98 -15.47 -3.08
CA LEU A 17 -9.47 -15.60 -1.71
C LEU A 17 -8.32 -16.12 -0.85
N ILE A 18 -7.93 -15.34 0.17
CA ILE A 18 -6.94 -15.72 1.16
C ILE A 18 -7.58 -15.71 2.54
N GLU A 19 -7.51 -16.84 3.24
CA GLU A 19 -7.85 -16.93 4.65
C GLU A 19 -6.64 -17.41 5.44
N THR A 20 -6.33 -16.73 6.53
CA THR A 20 -5.18 -17.03 7.39
C THR A 20 -5.61 -17.18 8.83
N HIS A 21 -5.04 -18.17 9.51
CA HIS A 21 -5.17 -18.38 10.94
C HIS A 21 -3.79 -18.24 11.58
N VAL A 22 -3.58 -17.14 12.30
CA VAL A 22 -2.31 -16.86 12.97
C VAL A 22 -2.40 -17.36 14.40
N ASN A 23 -1.77 -18.50 14.67
CA ASN A 23 -1.83 -19.19 15.95
C ASN A 23 -1.18 -18.36 17.08
N PRO A 24 -1.47 -18.68 18.35
CA PRO A 24 -0.92 -17.93 19.49
C PRO A 24 0.61 -17.76 19.42
N ASN A 25 1.08 -16.54 19.72
CA ASN A 25 2.49 -16.12 19.68
C ASN A 25 3.15 -16.20 18.29
N ALA A 26 2.42 -16.47 17.21
CA ALA A 26 2.96 -16.50 15.86
C ALA A 26 2.97 -15.11 15.20
N HIS A 27 3.89 -14.93 14.26
CA HIS A 27 3.90 -13.77 13.37
C HIS A 27 3.83 -14.24 11.92
N LEU A 28 2.83 -13.76 11.19
CA LEU A 28 2.68 -13.98 9.76
C LEU A 28 2.79 -12.64 9.02
N GLU A 29 3.69 -12.60 8.04
CA GLU A 29 3.83 -11.49 7.11
C GLU A 29 3.48 -11.95 5.70
N LEU A 30 2.54 -11.26 5.06
CA LEU A 30 2.12 -11.52 3.69
C LEU A 30 2.36 -10.28 2.82
N VAL A 31 3.23 -10.44 1.83
CA VAL A 31 3.55 -9.39 0.85
C VAL A 31 2.96 -9.72 -0.50
N THR A 32 2.20 -8.81 -1.06
CA THR A 32 1.63 -8.95 -2.41
C THR A 32 1.92 -7.70 -3.24
N LEU A 33 2.50 -7.89 -4.42
CA LEU A 33 2.68 -6.86 -5.43
C LEU A 33 1.86 -7.23 -6.67
N GLN A 34 0.83 -6.45 -6.97
CA GLN A 34 -0.04 -6.67 -8.11
C GLN A 34 0.35 -5.73 -9.26
N ALA A 35 0.69 -6.29 -10.42
CA ALA A 35 1.13 -5.57 -11.61
C ALA A 35 0.49 -6.15 -12.90
N MET A 36 -0.80 -6.50 -12.83
CA MET A 36 -1.56 -7.11 -13.92
C MET A 36 -1.81 -6.12 -15.06
N GLY A 37 -2.13 -6.65 -16.25
CA GLY A 37 -2.39 -5.86 -17.45
C GLY A 37 -3.62 -4.95 -17.32
N HIS A 38 -3.70 -3.95 -18.20
CA HIS A 38 -4.81 -2.99 -18.24
C HIS A 38 -6.15 -3.58 -18.73
N ASP A 39 -6.18 -4.81 -19.19
CA ASP A 39 -7.34 -5.60 -19.59
C ASP A 39 -7.89 -6.47 -18.45
N THR A 40 -7.26 -6.44 -17.28
CA THR A 40 -7.59 -7.31 -16.16
C THR A 40 -8.53 -6.64 -15.16
N VAL A 41 -9.55 -7.37 -14.73
CA VAL A 41 -10.34 -7.09 -13.52
C VAL A 41 -9.82 -7.98 -12.40
N ASN A 42 -9.38 -7.38 -11.31
CA ASN A 42 -8.83 -8.07 -10.16
C ASN A 42 -9.76 -7.91 -8.95
N VAL A 43 -10.19 -9.02 -8.36
CA VAL A 43 -10.97 -9.06 -7.12
C VAL A 43 -10.25 -9.94 -6.10
N SER A 44 -9.79 -9.34 -5.02
CA SER A 44 -9.07 -10.01 -3.94
C SER A 44 -9.81 -9.82 -2.61
N ASN A 45 -10.12 -10.92 -1.95
CA ASN A 45 -10.74 -10.92 -0.61
C ASN A 45 -9.81 -11.66 0.35
N ARG A 46 -9.41 -10.97 1.42
CA ARG A 46 -8.43 -11.45 2.39
C ARG A 46 -8.98 -11.36 3.79
N LYS A 47 -8.75 -12.38 4.57
CA LYS A 47 -9.17 -12.43 5.96
C LYS A 47 -8.10 -13.06 6.84
N ALA A 48 -7.81 -12.45 7.97
CA ALA A 48 -6.94 -13.01 8.99
C ALA A 48 -7.70 -13.17 10.30
N PHE A 49 -7.54 -14.32 10.93
CA PHE A 49 -7.92 -14.56 12.32
C PHE A 49 -6.62 -14.60 13.14
N VAL A 50 -6.52 -13.67 14.09
CA VAL A 50 -5.28 -13.46 14.85
C VAL A 50 -5.53 -13.84 16.31
N GLU A 51 -4.84 -14.87 16.78
CA GLU A 51 -4.99 -15.43 18.10
C GLU A 51 -4.12 -14.69 19.14
N ARG A 52 -4.11 -15.19 20.41
CA ARG A 52 -3.45 -14.53 21.53
C ARG A 52 -1.97 -14.22 21.26
N ASP A 53 -1.58 -12.95 21.50
CA ASP A 53 -0.23 -12.42 21.34
C ASP A 53 0.38 -12.66 19.94
N ALA A 54 -0.48 -12.94 18.95
CA ALA A 54 -0.07 -13.15 17.58
C ALA A 54 -0.07 -11.84 16.79
N LYS A 55 0.67 -11.83 15.69
CA LYS A 55 0.77 -10.66 14.80
C LYS A 55 0.52 -11.05 13.35
N MET A 56 -0.38 -10.32 12.69
CA MET A 56 -0.55 -10.33 11.25
C MET A 56 0.01 -9.05 10.62
N SER A 57 0.76 -9.17 9.53
CA SER A 57 1.24 -8.02 8.75
C SER A 57 0.88 -8.21 7.27
N TRP A 58 0.05 -7.32 6.75
CA TRP A 58 -0.29 -7.25 5.34
C TRP A 58 0.50 -6.13 4.66
N TYR A 59 1.24 -6.45 3.61
CA TYR A 59 1.92 -5.48 2.76
C TYR A 59 1.45 -5.63 1.33
N ILE A 60 0.69 -4.67 0.83
CA ILE A 60 -0.02 -4.77 -0.44
C ILE A 60 0.36 -3.61 -1.36
N GLY A 61 0.89 -3.92 -2.53
CA GLY A 61 1.18 -2.95 -3.59
C GLY A 61 0.26 -3.20 -4.80
N MET A 62 -0.55 -2.21 -5.13
CA MET A 62 -1.52 -2.24 -6.22
C MET A 62 -1.08 -1.30 -7.33
N PHE A 63 -0.59 -1.84 -8.42
CA PHE A 63 -0.03 -1.09 -9.56
C PHE A 63 -0.71 -1.38 -10.89
N GLY A 64 -1.29 -2.56 -11.06
CA GLY A 64 -1.86 -3.04 -12.32
C GLY A 64 -3.39 -3.02 -12.35
N SER A 65 -3.95 -3.75 -13.34
CA SER A 65 -5.38 -3.94 -13.63
C SER A 65 -6.10 -2.69 -14.14
N LEU A 66 -7.20 -2.89 -14.84
CA LEU A 66 -8.17 -1.85 -15.17
C LEU A 66 -9.03 -1.49 -13.95
N LEU A 67 -9.52 -2.53 -13.29
CA LEU A 67 -10.27 -2.45 -12.04
C LEU A 67 -9.65 -3.39 -11.01
N SER A 68 -9.32 -2.85 -9.85
CA SER A 68 -8.87 -3.63 -8.68
C SER A 68 -9.80 -3.42 -7.52
N ARG A 69 -10.35 -4.51 -6.98
CA ARG A 69 -11.12 -4.50 -5.75
C ARG A 69 -10.42 -5.38 -4.72
N TYR A 70 -9.92 -4.74 -3.68
CA TYR A 70 -9.28 -5.39 -2.54
C TYR A 70 -10.13 -5.24 -1.29
N LYS A 71 -10.34 -6.34 -0.58
CA LYS A 71 -10.92 -6.32 0.75
C LYS A 71 -10.03 -7.11 1.69
N THR A 72 -9.58 -6.47 2.76
CA THR A 72 -8.75 -7.06 3.82
C THR A 72 -9.47 -6.92 5.16
N ASP A 73 -9.79 -8.03 5.80
CA ASP A 73 -10.41 -8.08 7.13
C ASP A 73 -9.40 -8.73 8.10
N SER A 74 -8.99 -8.00 9.14
CA SER A 74 -8.13 -8.52 10.22
C SER A 74 -8.93 -8.61 11.51
N ILE A 75 -9.15 -9.84 12.00
CA ILE A 75 -9.99 -10.14 13.17
C ILE A 75 -9.09 -10.56 14.32
N MET A 76 -8.91 -9.69 15.31
CA MET A 76 -8.12 -9.95 16.53
C MET A 76 -8.98 -10.70 17.56
N LYS A 77 -8.88 -12.04 17.56
CA LYS A 77 -9.67 -12.93 18.42
C LYS A 77 -9.06 -13.17 19.78
N GLY A 78 -7.73 -13.10 19.89
CA GLY A 78 -7.05 -13.38 21.16
C GLY A 78 -6.55 -12.11 21.86
N PRO A 79 -6.45 -12.09 23.18
CA PRO A 79 -5.86 -10.98 23.92
C PRO A 79 -4.44 -10.69 23.43
N GLY A 80 -4.07 -9.41 23.33
CA GLY A 80 -2.75 -9.00 22.87
C GLY A 80 -2.50 -9.15 21.36
N ALA A 81 -3.47 -9.67 20.59
CA ALA A 81 -3.36 -9.81 19.14
C ALA A 81 -3.13 -8.46 18.44
N SER A 82 -2.40 -8.49 17.33
CA SER A 82 -2.12 -7.27 16.57
C SER A 82 -2.19 -7.49 15.06
N SER A 83 -2.64 -6.47 14.32
CA SER A 83 -2.59 -6.43 12.86
C SER A 83 -2.03 -5.10 12.35
N GLU A 84 -1.18 -5.18 11.34
CA GLU A 84 -0.68 -4.03 10.59
C GLU A 84 -0.92 -4.22 9.09
N ASP A 85 -1.70 -3.32 8.49
CA ASP A 85 -2.02 -3.33 7.07
C ASP A 85 -1.38 -2.10 6.42
N VAL A 86 -0.47 -2.32 5.48
CA VAL A 86 0.24 -1.27 4.74
C VAL A 86 -0.04 -1.45 3.26
N GLU A 87 -0.71 -0.48 2.66
CA GLU A 87 -1.18 -0.57 1.29
C GLU A 87 -0.71 0.61 0.46
N ILE A 88 -0.17 0.33 -0.72
CA ILE A 88 0.28 1.33 -1.70
C ILE A 88 -0.53 1.14 -2.98
N VAL A 89 -1.14 2.22 -3.45
CA VAL A 89 -1.83 2.30 -4.74
C VAL A 89 -1.12 3.29 -5.64
N PHE A 90 -0.81 2.89 -6.87
CA PHE A 90 -0.34 3.83 -7.89
C PHE A 90 -1.14 3.64 -9.18
N GLY A 91 -2.08 4.55 -9.42
CA GLY A 91 -2.98 4.53 -10.57
C GLY A 91 -2.53 5.46 -11.70
N ILE A 92 -2.71 5.01 -12.96
CA ILE A 92 -2.51 5.80 -14.18
C ILE A 92 -3.63 5.53 -15.19
N GLY A 93 -3.76 6.37 -16.19
CA GLY A 93 -4.79 6.22 -17.23
C GLY A 93 -6.20 6.20 -16.63
N SER A 94 -6.99 5.19 -16.96
CA SER A 94 -8.37 5.02 -16.50
C SER A 94 -8.53 3.99 -15.39
N GLN A 95 -7.45 3.56 -14.74
CA GLN A 95 -7.48 2.55 -13.68
C GLN A 95 -8.36 2.96 -12.51
N SER A 96 -9.04 1.99 -11.92
CA SER A 96 -9.91 2.19 -10.75
C SER A 96 -9.57 1.19 -9.64
N PHE A 97 -9.42 1.72 -8.42
CA PHE A 97 -9.07 0.94 -7.23
C PHE A 97 -10.14 1.12 -6.15
N ASP A 98 -10.78 0.03 -5.74
CA ASP A 98 -11.69 -0.04 -4.59
C ASP A 98 -10.99 -0.83 -3.48
N VAL A 99 -10.53 -0.13 -2.46
CA VAL A 99 -9.73 -0.68 -1.36
C VAL A 99 -10.54 -0.60 -0.08
N THR A 100 -10.73 -1.75 0.57
CA THR A 100 -11.44 -1.86 1.84
C THR A 100 -10.58 -2.57 2.86
N SER A 101 -10.26 -1.92 3.99
CA SER A 101 -9.43 -2.50 5.04
C SER A 101 -10.10 -2.34 6.40
N ASN A 102 -10.47 -3.46 7.02
CA ASN A 102 -11.20 -3.49 8.26
C ASN A 102 -10.39 -4.15 9.38
N LEU A 103 -10.45 -3.54 10.56
CA LEU A 103 -9.90 -4.07 11.80
C LEU A 103 -11.05 -4.39 12.75
N VAL A 104 -11.14 -5.64 13.18
CA VAL A 104 -12.16 -6.10 14.13
C VAL A 104 -11.48 -6.57 15.41
N HIS A 105 -11.73 -5.85 16.48
CA HIS A 105 -11.15 -6.10 17.82
C HIS A 105 -12.17 -6.80 18.70
N VAL A 106 -12.04 -8.12 18.83
CA VAL A 106 -12.96 -8.95 19.64
C VAL A 106 -12.44 -9.13 21.06
N ALA A 107 -11.11 -9.23 21.22
CA ALA A 107 -10.45 -9.49 22.49
C ALA A 107 -9.80 -8.23 23.09
N PRO A 108 -9.48 -8.21 24.40
CA PRO A 108 -8.86 -7.07 25.05
C PRO A 108 -7.38 -6.89 24.68
N HIS A 109 -6.89 -5.65 24.87
CA HIS A 109 -5.48 -5.25 24.68
C HIS A 109 -4.94 -5.51 23.27
N THR A 110 -5.80 -5.47 22.28
CA THR A 110 -5.42 -5.68 20.88
C THR A 110 -4.92 -4.39 20.23
N ARG A 111 -4.12 -4.53 19.16
CA ARG A 111 -3.60 -3.39 18.41
C ARG A 111 -3.88 -3.55 16.94
N GLY A 112 -4.36 -2.46 16.30
CA GLY A 112 -4.64 -2.44 14.87
C GLY A 112 -4.09 -1.19 14.20
N ARG A 113 -3.52 -1.36 13.00
CA ARG A 113 -3.06 -0.23 12.21
C ARG A 113 -3.29 -0.46 10.72
N VAL A 114 -4.01 0.47 10.08
CA VAL A 114 -4.16 0.50 8.63
C VAL A 114 -3.53 1.78 8.09
N LEU A 115 -2.68 1.64 7.09
CA LEU A 115 -2.03 2.76 6.39
C LEU A 115 -2.17 2.56 4.88
N VAL A 116 -3.01 3.34 4.23
CA VAL A 116 -3.19 3.33 2.78
C VAL A 116 -2.67 4.63 2.18
N LYS A 117 -1.80 4.53 1.19
CA LYS A 117 -1.34 5.68 0.41
C LYS A 117 -1.58 5.47 -1.07
N SER A 118 -2.30 6.41 -1.69
CA SER A 118 -2.64 6.38 -3.11
C SER A 118 -1.96 7.52 -3.86
N VAL A 119 -1.37 7.21 -4.99
CA VAL A 119 -0.87 8.19 -5.97
C VAL A 119 -1.64 8.00 -7.25
N LEU A 120 -2.29 9.04 -7.74
CA LEU A 120 -3.20 8.94 -8.88
C LEU A 120 -2.84 9.95 -9.96
N LYS A 121 -2.70 9.46 -11.18
CA LYS A 121 -2.34 10.23 -12.37
C LYS A 121 -3.42 10.09 -13.45
N ASP A 122 -3.42 11.01 -14.41
CA ASP A 122 -4.34 11.06 -15.54
C ASP A 122 -5.82 11.14 -15.10
N THR A 123 -6.62 10.10 -15.34
CA THR A 123 -8.04 10.00 -14.94
C THR A 123 -8.30 8.84 -13.98
N SER A 124 -7.23 8.27 -13.40
CA SER A 124 -7.34 7.15 -12.48
C SER A 124 -8.09 7.51 -11.20
N LYS A 125 -8.68 6.50 -10.57
CA LYS A 125 -9.55 6.67 -9.41
C LYS A 125 -9.20 5.71 -8.29
N SER A 126 -9.36 6.17 -7.05
CA SER A 126 -9.23 5.35 -5.86
C SER A 126 -10.39 5.63 -4.91
N LEU A 127 -11.00 4.58 -4.37
CA LEU A 127 -11.93 4.64 -3.27
C LEU A 127 -11.34 3.83 -2.12
N PHE A 128 -11.01 4.49 -1.01
CA PHE A 128 -10.61 3.83 0.22
C PHE A 128 -11.77 3.79 1.20
N LYS A 129 -12.09 2.60 1.70
CA LYS A 129 -13.03 2.36 2.79
C LYS A 129 -12.30 1.66 3.93
N GLY A 130 -12.56 2.05 5.15
CA GLY A 130 -11.95 1.41 6.29
C GLY A 130 -12.84 1.46 7.52
N MET A 131 -12.90 0.36 8.26
CA MET A 131 -13.68 0.26 9.50
C MET A 131 -12.79 -0.23 10.63
N ILE A 132 -12.81 0.48 11.75
CA ILE A 132 -12.35 -0.06 13.03
C ILE A 132 -13.59 -0.43 13.83
N LYS A 133 -13.78 -1.72 14.05
CA LYS A 133 -14.83 -2.23 14.94
C LYS A 133 -14.21 -2.75 16.22
N ILE A 134 -14.72 -2.29 17.38
CA ILE A 134 -14.27 -2.74 18.70
C ILE A 134 -15.48 -3.24 19.46
N ASP A 135 -15.51 -4.54 19.71
CA ASP A 135 -16.58 -5.20 20.46
C ASP A 135 -16.50 -4.85 21.96
N LYS A 136 -17.53 -5.20 22.72
CA LYS A 136 -17.65 -4.92 24.17
C LYS A 136 -16.47 -5.42 25.00
N ASP A 137 -15.90 -6.56 24.61
CA ASP A 137 -14.77 -7.20 25.29
C ASP A 137 -13.41 -6.64 24.82
N GLY A 138 -13.38 -5.77 23.82
CA GLY A 138 -12.18 -5.15 23.25
C GLY A 138 -11.55 -4.05 24.11
N LYS A 139 -11.61 -4.13 25.43
CA LYS A 139 -11.02 -3.15 26.36
C LYS A 139 -9.50 -3.05 26.21
N GLY A 140 -8.96 -1.84 26.39
CA GLY A 140 -7.53 -1.59 26.28
C GLY A 140 -7.01 -1.65 24.83
N THR A 141 -7.89 -1.66 23.83
CA THR A 141 -7.53 -1.65 22.41
C THR A 141 -6.94 -0.31 21.99
N GLU A 142 -5.88 -0.37 21.17
CA GLU A 142 -5.32 0.78 20.47
C GLU A 142 -5.43 0.55 18.95
N SER A 143 -6.11 1.44 18.22
CA SER A 143 -6.32 1.26 16.78
C SER A 143 -6.21 2.57 16.01
N TYR A 144 -5.59 2.49 14.82
CA TYR A 144 -5.39 3.63 13.93
C TYR A 144 -5.63 3.24 12.48
N LEU A 145 -6.39 4.08 11.76
CA LEU A 145 -6.67 3.89 10.35
C LEU A 145 -6.37 5.18 9.58
N ALA A 146 -5.54 5.12 8.55
CA ALA A 146 -5.21 6.27 7.74
C ALA A 146 -5.26 5.98 6.24
N GLY A 147 -5.95 6.86 5.52
CA GLY A 147 -5.98 6.86 4.05
C GLY A 147 -5.57 8.22 3.51
N HIS A 148 -4.46 8.27 2.76
CA HIS A 148 -3.96 9.51 2.18
C HIS A 148 -3.76 9.36 0.68
N ALA A 149 -4.17 10.36 -0.09
CA ALA A 149 -3.99 10.36 -1.54
C ALA A 149 -3.35 11.66 -2.05
N ILE A 150 -2.45 11.52 -3.02
CA ILE A 150 -1.93 12.60 -3.83
C ILE A 150 -2.45 12.46 -5.25
N LEU A 151 -3.06 13.53 -5.77
CA LEU A 151 -3.54 13.64 -7.15
C LEU A 151 -2.49 14.40 -7.96
N LEU A 152 -1.94 13.74 -8.98
CA LEU A 152 -0.92 14.31 -9.86
C LEU A 152 -1.53 15.16 -10.98
N ASP A 153 -2.75 14.83 -11.38
CA ASP A 153 -3.47 15.48 -12.47
C ASP A 153 -4.92 15.81 -12.06
N ARG A 154 -5.50 16.84 -12.71
CA ARG A 154 -6.87 17.32 -12.42
C ARG A 154 -7.96 16.27 -12.73
N GLY A 155 -7.68 15.31 -13.59
CA GLY A 155 -8.61 14.24 -13.94
C GLY A 155 -8.68 13.12 -12.93
N ALA A 156 -7.64 12.98 -12.08
CA ALA A 156 -7.56 11.96 -11.06
C ALA A 156 -8.51 12.26 -9.90
N LYS A 157 -9.04 11.20 -9.26
CA LYS A 157 -10.01 11.33 -8.16
C LYS A 157 -9.70 10.31 -7.06
N SER A 158 -9.84 10.73 -5.82
CA SER A 158 -9.77 9.84 -4.67
C SER A 158 -10.85 10.20 -3.65
N ASP A 159 -11.51 9.16 -3.13
CA ASP A 159 -12.47 9.28 -2.04
C ASP A 159 -12.00 8.40 -0.88
N ALA A 160 -12.25 8.85 0.37
CA ALA A 160 -11.94 8.10 1.57
C ALA A 160 -13.14 8.10 2.52
N ILE A 161 -13.57 6.91 2.96
CA ILE A 161 -14.73 6.69 3.83
C ILE A 161 -14.27 5.87 5.05
N PRO A 162 -13.58 6.49 6.01
CA PRO A 162 -13.22 5.83 7.26
C PRO A 162 -14.41 5.79 8.22
N GLY A 163 -14.53 4.70 8.98
CA GLY A 163 -15.57 4.50 10.00
C GLY A 163 -15.01 3.94 11.30
N LEU A 164 -15.72 4.25 12.40
CA LEU A 164 -15.47 3.69 13.73
C LEU A 164 -16.79 3.15 14.29
N GLU A 165 -16.78 1.90 14.77
CA GLU A 165 -17.86 1.26 15.52
C GLU A 165 -17.28 0.76 16.84
N ILE A 166 -17.63 1.42 17.96
CA ILE A 166 -16.95 1.19 19.23
C ILE A 166 -18.02 0.91 20.30
N GLU A 167 -17.98 -0.28 20.88
CA GLU A 167 -18.94 -0.73 21.88
C GLU A 167 -18.41 -0.65 23.33
N THR A 168 -17.22 -0.09 23.58
CA THR A 168 -16.61 0.09 24.91
C THR A 168 -15.87 1.43 25.01
N ASN A 169 -15.78 2.01 26.22
CA ASN A 169 -15.16 3.32 26.45
C ASN A 169 -13.65 3.26 26.76
N GLU A 170 -13.10 2.09 27.05
CA GLU A 170 -11.72 1.90 27.49
C GLU A 170 -10.77 1.62 26.30
N VAL A 171 -10.76 2.51 25.30
CA VAL A 171 -10.00 2.31 24.06
C VAL A 171 -9.38 3.61 23.53
N LYS A 172 -8.37 3.47 22.66
CA LYS A 172 -7.82 4.55 21.84
C LYS A 172 -8.03 4.19 20.38
N ALA A 173 -9.01 4.78 19.73
CA ALA A 173 -9.25 4.56 18.30
C ALA A 173 -9.32 5.90 17.58
N THR A 174 -8.55 6.01 16.49
CA THR A 174 -8.51 7.23 15.69
C THR A 174 -8.44 6.89 14.20
N HIS A 175 -8.96 7.79 13.37
CA HIS A 175 -8.76 7.72 11.94
C HIS A 175 -8.28 9.05 11.36
N SER A 176 -7.66 8.99 10.17
CA SER A 176 -7.24 10.14 9.40
C SER A 176 -7.47 9.90 7.91
N ALA A 177 -7.97 10.89 7.20
CA ALA A 177 -8.08 10.81 5.75
C ALA A 177 -7.71 12.16 5.13
N SER A 178 -6.96 12.12 4.04
CA SER A 178 -6.66 13.32 3.27
C SER A 178 -6.52 13.02 1.79
N VAL A 179 -7.03 13.94 0.98
CA VAL A 179 -6.85 13.94 -0.48
C VAL A 179 -6.32 15.31 -0.85
N ALA A 180 -5.14 15.36 -1.45
CA ALA A 180 -4.51 16.61 -1.84
C ALA A 180 -4.06 16.55 -3.30
N GLN A 181 -4.20 17.66 -4.02
CA GLN A 181 -3.48 17.84 -5.27
C GLN A 181 -2.00 18.11 -4.97
N MET A 182 -1.15 17.81 -5.92
CA MET A 182 0.27 18.10 -5.80
C MET A 182 0.50 19.61 -5.61
N ASP A 183 1.29 19.95 -4.61
CA ASP A 183 1.55 21.35 -4.24
C ASP A 183 2.57 21.98 -5.21
N GLU A 184 2.12 22.97 -5.96
CA GLU A 184 2.96 23.72 -6.90
C GLU A 184 4.11 24.49 -6.21
N ASN A 185 3.95 24.90 -4.96
CA ASN A 185 5.02 25.54 -4.22
C ASN A 185 6.15 24.59 -3.87
N GLN A 186 5.83 23.32 -3.56
CA GLN A 186 6.82 22.27 -3.35
C GLN A 186 7.57 21.96 -4.65
N ILE A 187 6.86 21.87 -5.78
CA ILE A 187 7.47 21.68 -7.10
C ILE A 187 8.41 22.84 -7.42
N TYR A 188 7.94 24.09 -7.23
CA TYR A 188 8.73 25.29 -7.45
C TYR A 188 9.99 25.28 -6.59
N TYR A 189 9.86 25.01 -5.29
CA TYR A 189 11.00 24.94 -4.38
C TYR A 189 12.04 23.92 -4.83
N LEU A 190 11.64 22.72 -5.20
CA LEU A 190 12.55 21.68 -5.69
C LEU A 190 13.19 22.10 -7.03
N SER A 191 12.45 22.79 -7.88
CA SER A 191 12.98 23.31 -9.16
C SER A 191 14.06 24.38 -8.95
N THR A 192 13.95 25.23 -7.92
CA THR A 192 15.01 26.18 -7.56
C THR A 192 16.28 25.50 -7.05
N ARG A 193 16.21 24.23 -6.68
CA ARG A 193 17.35 23.37 -6.30
C ARG A 193 17.90 22.53 -7.46
N GLY A 194 17.49 22.82 -8.70
CA GLY A 194 18.03 22.21 -9.91
C GLY A 194 17.27 20.98 -10.42
N LEU A 195 16.16 20.59 -9.80
CA LEU A 195 15.34 19.51 -10.31
C LEU A 195 14.42 20.00 -11.45
N SER A 196 14.25 19.19 -12.50
CA SER A 196 13.19 19.44 -13.47
C SER A 196 11.82 19.33 -12.80
N ARG A 197 10.78 19.93 -13.39
CA ARG A 197 9.41 19.83 -12.87
C ARG A 197 8.96 18.37 -12.65
N GLU A 198 9.27 17.49 -13.61
CA GLU A 198 8.96 16.05 -13.49
C GLU A 198 9.86 15.36 -12.44
N GLY A 199 11.12 15.75 -12.33
CA GLY A 199 12.00 15.28 -11.24
C GLY A 199 11.48 15.67 -9.86
N ALA A 200 11.01 16.91 -9.69
CA ALA A 200 10.42 17.40 -8.45
C ALA A 200 9.15 16.59 -8.05
N LYS A 201 8.26 16.32 -9.03
CA LYS A 201 7.08 15.48 -8.79
C LYS A 201 7.46 14.08 -8.32
N ARG A 202 8.49 13.45 -8.96
CA ARG A 202 8.97 12.12 -8.58
C ARG A 202 9.49 12.08 -7.16
N GLU A 203 10.27 13.09 -6.76
CA GLU A 203 10.80 13.18 -5.40
C GLU A 203 9.69 13.33 -4.37
N ILE A 204 8.66 14.16 -4.65
CA ILE A 204 7.50 14.30 -3.75
C ILE A 204 6.76 12.97 -3.60
N VAL A 205 6.52 12.26 -4.71
CA VAL A 205 5.85 10.94 -4.69
C VAL A 205 6.70 9.92 -3.95
N SER A 206 8.00 9.88 -4.20
CA SER A 206 8.93 8.99 -3.51
C SER A 206 8.90 9.24 -2.00
N GLY A 207 9.06 10.48 -1.57
CA GLY A 207 8.99 10.85 -0.16
C GLY A 207 7.62 10.57 0.49
N PHE A 208 6.53 10.67 -0.28
CA PHE A 208 5.19 10.32 0.21
C PHE A 208 5.04 8.82 0.45
N LEU A 209 5.55 7.97 -0.45
CA LEU A 209 5.40 6.51 -0.35
C LEU A 209 6.48 5.85 0.52
N GLU A 210 7.67 6.45 0.63
CA GLU A 210 8.82 5.88 1.32
C GLU A 210 8.54 5.38 2.76
N PRO A 211 7.79 6.09 3.62
CA PRO A 211 7.52 5.62 4.97
C PRO A 211 6.78 4.27 5.03
N LEU A 212 6.02 3.95 3.98
CA LEU A 212 5.32 2.67 3.84
C LEU A 212 6.25 1.60 3.24
N SER A 213 6.95 1.93 2.16
CA SER A 213 7.84 0.98 1.48
C SER A 213 9.03 0.54 2.36
N ARG A 214 9.49 1.38 3.27
CA ARG A 214 10.55 1.03 4.26
C ARG A 214 10.14 -0.10 5.20
N LYS A 215 8.84 -0.29 5.46
CA LYS A 215 8.33 -1.39 6.29
C LYS A 215 8.42 -2.74 5.60
N MET A 216 8.47 -2.72 4.26
CA MET A 216 8.49 -3.91 3.42
C MET A 216 9.93 -4.28 3.12
N GLY A 217 10.74 -4.84 3.67
CA GLY A 217 12.14 -5.25 3.41
C GLY A 217 12.80 -4.74 2.12
N PRO A 218 14.11 -4.79 1.98
CA PRO A 218 14.85 -4.14 0.89
C PRO A 218 14.44 -4.64 -0.51
N THR A 219 14.23 -5.95 -0.63
CA THR A 219 13.86 -6.57 -1.91
C THR A 219 12.51 -6.07 -2.41
N ILE A 220 11.51 -6.01 -1.51
CA ILE A 220 10.16 -5.56 -1.87
C ILE A 220 10.17 -4.06 -2.19
N ARG A 221 10.94 -3.27 -1.44
CA ARG A 221 11.12 -1.85 -1.71
C ARG A 221 11.73 -1.60 -3.10
N ALA A 222 12.73 -2.38 -3.50
CA ALA A 222 13.31 -2.29 -4.85
C ALA A 222 12.26 -2.58 -5.94
N TRP A 223 11.42 -3.60 -5.75
CA TRP A 223 10.30 -3.90 -6.65
C TRP A 223 9.29 -2.76 -6.73
N ILE A 224 8.92 -2.17 -5.59
CA ILE A 224 7.99 -1.03 -5.54
C ILE A 224 8.57 0.15 -6.32
N ASN A 225 9.83 0.50 -6.11
CA ASN A 225 10.50 1.59 -6.81
C ASN A 225 10.54 1.33 -8.33
N TYR A 226 10.85 0.11 -8.74
CA TYR A 226 10.83 -0.29 -10.14
C TYR A 226 9.42 -0.16 -10.76
N LEU A 227 8.39 -0.61 -10.06
CA LEU A 227 7.00 -0.50 -10.53
C LEU A 227 6.54 0.95 -10.63
N ILE A 228 6.88 1.80 -9.66
CA ILE A 228 6.59 3.23 -9.68
C ILE A 228 7.25 3.89 -10.90
N GLU A 229 8.54 3.62 -11.14
CA GLU A 229 9.26 4.21 -12.27
C GLU A 229 8.68 3.79 -13.63
N ASN A 230 8.35 2.50 -13.81
CA ASN A 230 7.71 2.03 -15.03
C ASN A 230 6.34 2.68 -15.24
N LYS A 231 5.53 2.79 -14.17
CA LYS A 231 4.25 3.49 -14.21
C LYS A 231 4.41 4.96 -14.60
N TRP A 232 5.43 5.62 -14.04
CA TRP A 232 5.73 7.00 -14.36
C TRP A 232 6.03 7.21 -15.85
N GLN A 233 6.75 6.26 -16.44
CA GLN A 233 7.10 6.25 -17.86
C GLN A 233 5.95 5.74 -18.76
N GLY A 234 4.81 5.32 -18.23
CA GLY A 234 3.70 4.75 -18.98
C GLY A 234 4.01 3.36 -19.58
N LYS A 235 5.05 2.68 -19.09
CA LYS A 235 5.42 1.34 -19.55
C LYS A 235 4.49 0.28 -19.00
N GLN A 236 4.31 -0.79 -19.78
CA GLN A 236 3.60 -1.96 -19.30
C GLN A 236 4.39 -2.61 -18.15
N LEU A 237 3.68 -2.89 -17.06
CA LEU A 237 4.29 -3.54 -15.90
C LEU A 237 4.54 -5.03 -16.21
N MET A 238 5.76 -5.48 -15.95
CA MET A 238 6.15 -6.88 -16.06
C MET A 238 7.02 -7.25 -14.87
N LEU A 239 6.51 -8.12 -14.01
CA LEU A 239 7.29 -8.73 -12.93
C LEU A 239 8.00 -9.98 -13.49
N ARG A 240 9.04 -9.80 -14.30
CA ARG A 240 9.90 -10.88 -14.77
C ARG A 240 11.18 -10.94 -13.95
N ARG A 241 11.62 -12.15 -13.62
CA ARG A 241 12.99 -12.40 -13.16
C ARG A 241 13.89 -12.33 -14.39
N ASP A 242 14.48 -11.19 -14.62
CA ASP A 242 15.56 -11.03 -15.59
C ASP A 242 16.80 -10.44 -14.88
N GLU A 243 17.94 -10.52 -15.57
CA GLU A 243 19.24 -10.08 -15.04
C GLU A 243 19.23 -8.59 -14.62
N ALA A 244 18.44 -7.76 -15.30
CA ALA A 244 18.34 -6.34 -14.96
C ALA A 244 17.69 -6.13 -13.58
N MET A 245 16.72 -6.98 -13.22
CA MET A 245 16.08 -6.90 -11.92
C MET A 245 17.00 -7.40 -10.80
N GLU A 246 17.79 -8.44 -11.06
CA GLU A 246 18.81 -8.91 -10.11
C GLU A 246 19.85 -7.82 -9.82
N GLN A 247 20.29 -7.09 -10.86
CA GLN A 247 21.20 -5.95 -10.70
C GLN A 247 20.58 -4.80 -9.88
N ILE A 248 19.30 -4.46 -10.10
CA ILE A 248 18.60 -3.43 -9.33
C ILE A 248 18.51 -3.84 -7.84
N LEU A 249 18.20 -5.11 -7.59
CA LEU A 249 18.14 -5.67 -6.24
C LEU A 249 19.51 -5.67 -5.55
N GLU A 250 20.57 -5.94 -6.29
CA GLU A 250 21.94 -5.92 -5.78
C GLU A 250 22.38 -4.49 -5.38
N VAL A 251 22.09 -3.51 -6.24
CA VAL A 251 22.37 -2.08 -5.97
C VAL A 251 21.61 -1.58 -4.75
N GLU A 252 20.34 -1.91 -4.60
CA GLU A 252 19.55 -1.53 -3.43
C GLU A 252 20.07 -2.20 -2.15
N LYS A 253 20.47 -3.46 -2.21
CA LYS A 253 21.09 -4.17 -1.09
C LYS A 253 22.43 -3.54 -0.69
N SER A 254 23.26 -3.13 -1.65
CA SER A 254 24.53 -2.47 -1.37
C SER A 254 24.35 -1.12 -0.70
N ARG A 255 23.42 -0.28 -1.19
CA ARG A 255 23.07 1.02 -0.57
C ARG A 255 22.58 0.86 0.87
N TYR A 256 21.80 -0.19 1.14
CA TYR A 256 21.31 -0.44 2.48
C TYR A 256 22.44 -0.85 3.44
N ARG A 257 23.41 -1.64 2.97
CA ARG A 257 24.61 -2.00 3.75
C ARG A 257 25.49 -0.79 4.04
N GLU A 258 25.76 0.05 3.04
CA GLU A 258 26.54 1.28 3.23
C GLU A 258 25.91 2.24 4.24
N THR A 259 24.57 2.33 4.25
CA THR A 259 23.86 3.19 5.21
C THR A 259 23.94 2.64 6.63
N GLN A 260 23.88 1.33 6.82
CA GLN A 260 24.08 0.70 8.13
C GLN A 260 25.53 0.87 8.64
N ASP A 261 26.52 0.66 7.79
CA ASP A 261 27.95 0.82 8.14
C ASP A 261 28.29 2.27 8.53
N LEU A 262 27.66 3.26 7.89
CA LEU A 262 27.82 4.68 8.25
C LEU A 262 27.24 4.99 9.64
N PHE A 263 26.07 4.41 9.97
CA PHE A 263 25.47 4.58 11.30
C PHE A 263 26.32 3.90 12.38
N GLU A 264 26.81 2.68 12.16
CA GLU A 264 27.66 1.98 13.13
C GLU A 264 29.01 2.68 13.37
N LYS A 265 29.60 3.26 12.33
CA LYS A 265 30.86 4.02 12.47
C LYS A 265 30.70 5.31 13.25
N HIS A 266 29.55 5.99 13.15
CA HIS A 266 29.31 7.25 13.89
C HIS A 266 29.02 7.06 15.39
N TYR A 267 28.54 5.88 15.81
CA TYR A 267 28.24 5.60 17.22
C TYR A 267 29.40 4.95 17.99
N LYS A 268 30.49 4.53 17.33
CA LYS A 268 31.67 3.94 17.99
C LYS A 268 32.69 4.95 18.52
N TYR A 269 32.45 6.25 18.33
CA TYR A 269 33.34 7.32 18.80
C TYR A 269 32.62 8.32 19.70
N ARG A 270 31.87 7.81 20.67
CA ARG A 270 31.43 8.59 21.84
C ARG A 270 31.60 7.77 23.11
#